data_00ce45dcbeadd0f6f6a63794f6ca74c7
#
_entry.id   00ce45dcbeadd0f6f6a63794f6ca74c7
#
_cell.length_a   1.000
_cell.length_b   1.000
_cell.length_c   1.000
_cell.angle_alpha   90.00
_cell.angle_beta   90.00
_cell.angle_gamma   90.00
#
_symmetry.space_group_name_H-M   'P 1'
#
loop_
_entity.id
_entity.type
_entity.pdbx_description
1 polymer ?
#
loop_
_entity_poly.entity_id
_entity_poly.type
_entity_poly.pdbx_seq_one_letter_code
_entity_poly.pdbx_strand_id
1 'polypeptide(L)'
;MRYWMMNSRIFSLLAHTLLAVAASVFSASVFAHPHGIMQCGLSVHFQDGRPHTVAGRLLMDHPHSSQALALLRDTASGQIDAGRQQRFLFTLKLQMARINWLLNAAAEGQALNLVGTSEPTLFLANDGRFGVNVDLRVDHETATTPDVVWKFSCQDPSWYWVSEFIQPESPVIVTGCAHPTLSPAVKVATGPLAGSVHVDVQCASTDRK
;
A
#
# COMPACT_ATOMS: atom_id res chain seq x y z
N MET A 1 -5.32 -23.25 -64.37
CA MET A 1 -5.38 -23.93 -63.07
C MET A 1 -4.16 -23.76 -62.14
N ARG A 2 -3.10 -23.03 -62.52
CA ARG A 2 -1.90 -22.83 -61.66
C ARG A 2 -1.93 -21.64 -60.67
N TYR A 3 -2.79 -20.66 -60.91
CA TYR A 3 -2.89 -19.45 -60.07
C TYR A 3 -3.61 -19.68 -58.73
N TRP A 4 -4.43 -20.71 -58.61
CA TRP A 4 -5.23 -20.97 -57.41
C TRP A 4 -4.45 -21.67 -56.31
N MET A 5 -3.39 -22.40 -56.63
CA MET A 5 -2.56 -23.10 -55.65
C MET A 5 -1.52 -22.19 -54.95
N MET A 6 -1.14 -21.07 -55.57
CA MET A 6 -0.15 -20.16 -55.04
C MET A 6 -0.73 -19.29 -53.91
N ASN A 7 -2.01 -18.96 -53.99
CA ASN A 7 -2.68 -18.15 -52.95
C ASN A 7 -2.92 -18.89 -51.63
N SER A 8 -3.12 -20.21 -51.64
CA SER A 8 -3.37 -20.97 -50.42
C SER A 8 -2.14 -21.06 -49.49
N ARG A 9 -0.95 -21.13 -50.06
CA ARG A 9 0.31 -21.17 -49.30
C ARG A 9 0.65 -19.82 -48.68
N ILE A 10 0.36 -18.72 -49.37
CA ILE A 10 0.57 -17.36 -48.87
C ILE A 10 -0.43 -17.05 -47.72
N PHE A 11 -1.69 -17.45 -47.87
CA PHE A 11 -2.68 -17.32 -46.80
C PHE A 11 -2.35 -18.15 -45.57
N SER A 12 -1.83 -19.37 -45.75
CA SER A 12 -1.37 -20.22 -44.63
C SER A 12 -0.19 -19.60 -43.91
N LEU A 13 0.81 -19.07 -44.59
CA LEU A 13 1.97 -18.40 -43.99
C LEU A 13 1.55 -17.11 -43.24
N LEU A 14 0.67 -16.30 -43.81
CA LEU A 14 0.14 -15.11 -43.14
C LEU A 14 -0.66 -15.46 -41.88
N ALA A 15 -1.47 -16.50 -41.93
CA ALA A 15 -2.23 -16.97 -40.77
C ALA A 15 -1.32 -17.46 -39.62
N HIS A 16 -0.24 -18.19 -39.95
CA HIS A 16 0.71 -18.68 -38.94
C HIS A 16 1.55 -17.55 -38.33
N THR A 17 1.96 -16.56 -39.14
CA THR A 17 2.67 -15.38 -38.63
C THR A 17 1.79 -14.50 -37.75
N LEU A 18 0.54 -14.30 -38.09
CA LEU A 18 -0.43 -13.57 -37.27
C LEU A 18 -0.71 -14.30 -35.95
N LEU A 19 -0.82 -15.63 -35.97
CA LEU A 19 -1.03 -16.42 -34.78
C LEU A 19 0.20 -16.40 -33.87
N ALA A 20 1.40 -16.46 -34.42
CA ALA A 20 2.66 -16.37 -33.68
C ALA A 20 2.86 -15.00 -33.03
N VAL A 21 2.51 -13.90 -33.74
CA VAL A 21 2.55 -12.55 -33.21
C VAL A 21 1.48 -12.36 -32.11
N ALA A 22 0.28 -12.87 -32.30
CA ALA A 22 -0.76 -12.85 -31.28
C ALA A 22 -0.33 -13.64 -30.04
N ALA A 23 0.23 -14.83 -30.20
CA ALA A 23 0.74 -15.64 -29.09
C ALA A 23 1.88 -14.94 -28.32
N SER A 24 2.77 -14.24 -29.01
CA SER A 24 3.86 -13.48 -28.36
C SER A 24 3.38 -12.24 -27.60
N VAL A 25 2.31 -11.60 -28.05
CA VAL A 25 1.69 -10.46 -27.34
C VAL A 25 0.93 -10.93 -26.09
N PHE A 26 0.29 -12.11 -26.14
CA PHE A 26 -0.40 -12.68 -24.98
C PHE A 26 0.55 -13.30 -23.94
N SER A 27 1.75 -13.74 -24.35
CA SER A 27 2.74 -14.26 -23.39
C SER A 27 3.49 -13.17 -22.60
N ALA A 28 3.31 -11.91 -22.97
CA ALA A 28 3.79 -10.77 -22.19
C ALA A 28 2.81 -10.38 -21.06
N SER A 29 2.04 -11.33 -20.51
CA SER A 29 1.49 -11.21 -19.17
C SER A 29 2.70 -11.22 -18.23
N VAL A 30 3.37 -10.09 -18.17
CA VAL A 30 4.38 -9.81 -17.15
C VAL A 30 3.64 -9.98 -15.84
N PHE A 31 3.83 -11.09 -15.17
CA PHE A 31 3.55 -11.18 -13.76
C PHE A 31 4.35 -10.04 -13.14
N ALA A 32 3.65 -8.97 -12.75
CA ALA A 32 4.26 -7.91 -11.99
C ALA A 32 4.68 -8.55 -10.66
N HIS A 33 5.90 -9.07 -10.61
CA HIS A 33 6.49 -9.48 -9.35
C HIS A 33 6.64 -8.21 -8.51
N PRO A 34 6.32 -8.24 -7.22
CA PRO A 34 6.54 -7.10 -6.37
C PRO A 34 8.01 -6.70 -6.45
N HIS A 35 8.25 -5.42 -6.74
CA HIS A 35 9.59 -4.89 -6.92
C HIS A 35 10.26 -4.51 -5.60
N GLY A 36 9.49 -4.44 -4.49
CA GLY A 36 10.02 -4.09 -3.19
C GLY A 36 9.13 -4.50 -2.02
N ILE A 37 9.67 -4.35 -0.82
CA ILE A 37 8.96 -4.57 0.44
C ILE A 37 8.73 -3.22 1.10
N MET A 38 7.47 -2.94 1.45
CA MET A 38 7.08 -1.81 2.27
C MET A 38 6.70 -2.31 3.65
N GLN A 39 7.47 -1.95 4.66
CA GLN A 39 7.10 -2.24 6.04
C GLN A 39 6.20 -1.13 6.59
N CYS A 40 5.13 -1.53 7.25
CA CYS A 40 4.05 -0.68 7.70
C CYS A 40 3.90 -0.76 9.21
N GLY A 41 3.96 0.38 9.88
CA GLY A 41 3.57 0.53 11.29
C GLY A 41 2.28 1.35 11.35
N LEU A 42 1.34 0.92 12.16
CA LEU A 42 0.05 1.61 12.33
C LEU A 42 -0.12 2.08 13.78
N SER A 43 -0.66 3.29 13.92
CA SER A 43 -1.17 3.78 15.20
C SER A 43 -2.58 4.30 14.97
N VAL A 44 -3.56 3.76 15.70
CA VAL A 44 -4.96 4.10 15.56
C VAL A 44 -5.45 4.73 16.85
N HIS A 45 -5.97 5.96 16.75
CA HIS A 45 -6.60 6.63 17.85
C HIS A 45 -8.13 6.51 17.74
N PHE A 46 -8.72 5.97 18.80
CA PHE A 46 -10.18 5.85 18.92
C PHE A 46 -10.75 7.01 19.73
N GLN A 47 -11.89 7.50 19.31
CA GLN A 47 -12.72 8.45 20.03
C GLN A 47 -14.16 7.91 20.04
N ASP A 48 -14.78 7.84 21.22
CA ASP A 48 -16.15 7.33 21.37
C ASP A 48 -16.36 5.92 20.73
N GLY A 49 -15.36 5.04 20.89
CA GLY A 49 -15.39 3.67 20.35
C GLY A 49 -15.18 3.55 18.82
N ARG A 50 -14.85 4.66 18.14
CA ARG A 50 -14.62 4.70 16.69
C ARG A 50 -13.20 5.16 16.37
N PRO A 51 -12.56 4.64 15.32
CA PRO A 51 -11.26 5.13 14.91
C PRO A 51 -11.41 6.56 14.38
N HIS A 52 -10.71 7.49 14.97
CA HIS A 52 -10.73 8.92 14.60
C HIS A 52 -9.55 9.27 13.68
N THR A 53 -8.35 8.82 14.04
CA THR A 53 -7.15 9.01 13.23
C THR A 53 -6.35 7.72 13.10
N VAL A 54 -5.69 7.60 11.96
CA VAL A 54 -4.73 6.52 11.66
C VAL A 54 -3.41 7.18 11.28
N ALA A 55 -2.39 6.97 12.08
CA ALA A 55 -1.04 7.34 11.72
C ALA A 55 -0.33 6.12 11.11
N GLY A 56 0.24 6.31 9.93
CA GLY A 56 1.02 5.31 9.22
C GLY A 56 2.49 5.64 9.21
N ARG A 57 3.32 4.65 9.48
CA ARG A 57 4.77 4.69 9.32
C ARG A 57 5.16 3.71 8.23
N LEU A 58 5.50 4.22 7.07
CA LEU A 58 5.85 3.43 5.88
C LEU A 58 7.36 3.41 5.71
N LEU A 59 7.98 2.24 5.77
CA LEU A 59 9.42 2.05 5.73
C LEU A 59 9.79 1.22 4.50
N MET A 60 10.60 1.79 3.61
CA MET A 60 11.08 1.12 2.40
C MET A 60 12.17 0.10 2.74
N ASP A 61 12.31 -0.93 1.91
CA ASP A 61 13.47 -1.82 1.96
C ASP A 61 14.79 -1.09 1.65
N HIS A 62 15.92 -1.75 1.88
CA HIS A 62 17.24 -1.14 1.69
C HIS A 62 17.52 -0.67 0.25
N PRO A 63 17.21 -1.42 -0.82
CA PRO A 63 17.45 -0.98 -2.18
C PRO A 63 16.72 0.32 -2.53
N HIS A 64 15.41 0.37 -2.22
CA HIS A 64 14.59 1.56 -2.51
C HIS A 64 14.93 2.74 -1.61
N SER A 65 15.29 2.47 -0.35
CA SER A 65 15.80 3.51 0.57
C SER A 65 17.07 4.15 0.03
N SER A 66 18.01 3.35 -0.50
CA SER A 66 19.25 3.85 -1.09
C SER A 66 18.99 4.71 -2.31
N GLN A 67 18.06 4.31 -3.18
CA GLN A 67 17.66 5.08 -4.35
C GLN A 67 17.01 6.42 -3.96
N ALA A 68 16.06 6.39 -3.00
CA ALA A 68 15.42 7.60 -2.50
C ALA A 68 16.43 8.58 -1.89
N LEU A 69 17.36 8.10 -1.08
CA LEU A 69 18.40 8.91 -0.46
C LEU A 69 19.37 9.49 -1.50
N ALA A 70 19.72 8.75 -2.55
CA ALA A 70 20.56 9.26 -3.64
C ALA A 70 19.90 10.45 -4.37
N LEU A 71 18.57 10.45 -4.50
CA LEU A 71 17.83 11.56 -5.09
C LEU A 71 17.78 12.79 -4.16
N LEU A 72 17.75 12.57 -2.85
CA LEU A 72 17.57 13.61 -1.85
C LEU A 72 18.88 14.29 -1.44
N ARG A 73 20.00 13.56 -1.49
CA ARG A 73 21.29 14.07 -1.04
C ARG A 73 21.89 15.04 -2.05
N ASP A 74 22.51 16.09 -1.53
CA ASP A 74 23.41 16.93 -2.27
C ASP A 74 24.73 16.17 -2.52
N THR A 75 25.20 16.17 -3.76
CA THR A 75 26.39 15.39 -4.18
C THR A 75 27.68 15.92 -3.59
N ALA A 76 27.75 17.20 -3.23
CA ALA A 76 28.96 17.83 -2.70
C ALA A 76 29.06 17.65 -1.18
N SER A 77 27.97 17.84 -0.46
CA SER A 77 27.95 17.78 1.01
C SER A 77 27.54 16.42 1.58
N GLY A 78 26.88 15.55 0.77
CA GLY A 78 26.29 14.29 1.23
C GLY A 78 25.06 14.46 2.14
N GLN A 79 24.67 15.69 2.44
CA GLN A 79 23.52 16.01 3.29
C GLN A 79 22.22 15.97 2.49
N ILE A 80 21.09 15.76 3.17
CA ILE A 80 19.77 15.88 2.54
C ILE A 80 19.54 17.35 2.19
N ASP A 81 19.31 17.62 0.91
CA ASP A 81 18.99 18.94 0.40
C ASP A 81 17.52 19.27 0.66
N ALA A 82 17.26 20.37 1.35
CA ALA A 82 15.91 20.77 1.75
C ALA A 82 14.98 21.01 0.54
N GLY A 83 15.50 21.58 -0.55
CA GLY A 83 14.72 21.83 -1.75
C GLY A 83 14.35 20.54 -2.49
N ARG A 84 15.26 19.56 -2.55
CA ARG A 84 14.99 18.23 -3.10
C ARG A 84 13.99 17.49 -2.24
N GLN A 85 14.14 17.55 -0.91
CA GLN A 85 13.19 16.97 0.05
C GLN A 85 11.79 17.52 -0.15
N GLN A 86 11.63 18.82 -0.25
CA GLN A 86 10.32 19.46 -0.46
C GLN A 86 9.67 19.02 -1.78
N ARG A 87 10.43 18.99 -2.88
CA ARG A 87 9.91 18.51 -4.17
C ARG A 87 9.53 17.03 -4.13
N PHE A 88 10.34 16.20 -3.46
CA PHE A 88 10.04 14.79 -3.28
C PHE A 88 8.75 14.58 -2.50
N LEU A 89 8.58 15.25 -1.35
CA LEU A 89 7.37 15.18 -0.55
C LEU A 89 6.13 15.65 -1.31
N PHE A 90 6.24 16.73 -2.07
CA PHE A 90 5.14 17.20 -2.91
C PHE A 90 4.71 16.14 -3.94
N THR A 91 5.68 15.56 -4.65
CA THR A 91 5.40 14.51 -5.65
C THR A 91 4.83 13.26 -4.99
N LEU A 92 5.42 12.84 -3.86
CA LEU A 92 4.97 11.69 -3.09
C LEU A 92 3.53 11.89 -2.61
N LYS A 93 3.19 13.05 -2.07
CA LYS A 93 1.83 13.40 -1.63
C LYS A 93 0.82 13.22 -2.75
N LEU A 94 1.11 13.74 -3.95
CA LEU A 94 0.20 13.62 -5.09
C LEU A 94 -0.01 12.17 -5.56
N GLN A 95 1.04 11.36 -5.50
CA GLN A 95 0.96 9.96 -5.93
C GLN A 95 0.29 9.08 -4.87
N MET A 96 0.72 9.22 -3.64
CA MET A 96 0.27 8.37 -2.53
C MET A 96 -1.19 8.65 -2.12
N ALA A 97 -1.66 9.90 -2.24
CA ALA A 97 -3.06 10.23 -1.97
C ALA A 97 -4.03 9.45 -2.88
N ARG A 98 -3.62 9.11 -4.11
CA ARG A 98 -4.43 8.34 -5.05
C ARG A 98 -4.62 6.87 -4.64
N ILE A 99 -3.76 6.37 -3.78
CA ILE A 99 -3.75 4.98 -3.30
C ILE A 99 -3.90 4.92 -1.78
N ASN A 100 -4.56 5.92 -1.19
CA ASN A 100 -4.80 6.04 0.25
C ASN A 100 -3.54 5.81 1.10
N TRP A 101 -2.38 6.27 0.63
CA TRP A 101 -1.10 6.09 1.34
C TRP A 101 -0.76 4.62 1.65
N LEU A 102 -1.20 3.68 0.82
CA LEU A 102 -1.11 2.24 1.06
C LEU A 102 -1.86 1.75 2.32
N LEU A 103 -2.64 2.63 2.95
CA LEU A 103 -3.38 2.35 4.17
C LEU A 103 -4.86 2.24 3.85
N ASN A 104 -5.50 1.22 4.41
CA ASN A 104 -6.94 1.04 4.27
C ASN A 104 -7.55 0.76 5.63
N ALA A 105 -8.76 1.24 5.82
CA ALA A 105 -9.61 0.93 6.96
C ALA A 105 -10.97 0.43 6.46
N ALA A 106 -11.56 -0.50 7.19
CA ALA A 106 -12.90 -1.00 6.90
C ALA A 106 -13.64 -1.32 8.21
N ALA A 107 -14.96 -1.22 8.17
CA ALA A 107 -15.86 -1.63 9.21
C ALA A 107 -16.90 -2.57 8.60
N GLU A 108 -17.10 -3.76 9.18
CA GLU A 108 -18.09 -4.74 8.69
C GLU A 108 -18.00 -5.00 7.17
N GLY A 109 -16.78 -5.00 6.63
CA GLY A 109 -16.51 -5.19 5.21
C GLY A 109 -16.72 -3.96 4.33
N GLN A 110 -17.17 -2.84 4.88
CA GLN A 110 -17.29 -1.57 4.16
C GLN A 110 -16.00 -0.75 4.30
N ALA A 111 -15.43 -0.34 3.18
CA ALA A 111 -14.25 0.52 3.18
C ALA A 111 -14.59 1.91 3.77
N LEU A 112 -13.67 2.42 4.58
CA LEU A 112 -13.76 3.77 5.15
C LEU A 112 -12.85 4.70 4.35
N ASN A 113 -13.27 5.95 4.23
CA ASN A 113 -12.48 6.97 3.59
C ASN A 113 -11.39 7.50 4.56
N LEU A 114 -10.14 7.51 4.10
CA LEU A 114 -9.00 8.05 4.83
C LEU A 114 -8.55 9.37 4.18
N VAL A 115 -8.56 10.44 4.96
CA VAL A 115 -8.24 11.79 4.48
C VAL A 115 -6.97 12.29 5.16
N GLY A 116 -5.98 12.73 4.40
CA GLY A 116 -4.74 13.30 4.95
C GLY A 116 -5.00 14.54 5.78
N THR A 117 -4.46 14.58 7.01
CA THR A 117 -4.64 15.69 7.96
C THR A 117 -3.45 16.62 8.03
N SER A 118 -2.26 16.13 7.67
CA SER A 118 -1.00 16.88 7.70
C SER A 118 -0.15 16.61 6.46
N GLU A 119 0.89 17.41 6.29
CA GLU A 119 1.93 17.09 5.32
C GLU A 119 2.72 15.86 5.79
N PRO A 120 3.03 14.92 4.87
CA PRO A 120 3.86 13.78 5.21
C PRO A 120 5.25 14.22 5.63
N THR A 121 5.86 13.47 6.55
CA THR A 121 7.23 13.74 6.99
C THR A 121 8.15 12.59 6.67
N LEU A 122 9.40 12.90 6.34
CA LEU A 122 10.44 11.90 6.09
C LEU A 122 11.16 11.54 7.39
N PHE A 123 11.56 10.29 7.49
CA PHE A 123 12.45 9.85 8.56
C PHE A 123 13.49 8.85 8.05
N LEU A 124 14.59 8.74 8.79
CA LEU A 124 15.57 7.66 8.64
C LEU A 124 15.44 6.73 9.85
N ALA A 125 15.31 5.45 9.58
CA ALA A 125 15.39 4.43 10.63
C ALA A 125 16.85 4.25 11.09
N ASN A 126 17.04 3.65 12.25
CA ASN A 126 18.38 3.43 12.83
C ASN A 126 19.29 2.56 11.95
N ASP A 127 18.71 1.71 11.11
CA ASP A 127 19.40 0.87 10.14
C ASP A 127 19.67 1.58 8.78
N GLY A 128 19.38 2.88 8.71
CA GLY A 128 19.59 3.71 7.52
C GLY A 128 18.50 3.61 6.46
N ARG A 129 17.45 2.86 6.69
CA ARG A 129 16.31 2.81 5.77
C ARG A 129 15.50 4.11 5.83
N PHE A 130 14.97 4.45 4.67
CA PHE A 130 14.19 5.64 4.46
C PHE A 130 12.70 5.34 4.60
N GLY A 131 11.97 6.24 5.25
CA GLY A 131 10.55 6.08 5.44
C GLY A 131 9.77 7.39 5.47
N VAL A 132 8.45 7.25 5.51
CA VAL A 132 7.47 8.34 5.51
C VAL A 132 6.47 8.11 6.62
N ASN A 133 6.20 9.16 7.41
CA ASN A 133 5.06 9.19 8.32
C ASN A 133 3.92 9.95 7.65
N VAL A 134 2.70 9.43 7.85
CA VAL A 134 1.46 10.02 7.36
C VAL A 134 0.41 10.01 8.45
N ASP A 135 -0.38 11.08 8.54
CA ASP A 135 -1.51 11.18 9.46
C ASP A 135 -2.80 11.32 8.66
N LEU A 136 -3.72 10.39 8.89
CA LEU A 136 -4.99 10.31 8.18
C LEU A 136 -6.14 10.40 9.19
N ARG A 137 -7.18 11.12 8.83
CA ARG A 137 -8.45 11.09 9.53
C ARG A 137 -9.34 10.04 8.89
N VAL A 138 -10.06 9.30 9.72
CA VAL A 138 -11.13 8.41 9.26
C VAL A 138 -12.39 9.24 9.09
N ASP A 139 -12.93 9.24 7.87
CA ASP A 139 -14.18 9.94 7.58
C ASP A 139 -15.34 8.95 7.75
N HIS A 140 -16.21 9.23 8.70
CA HIS A 140 -17.36 8.40 9.04
C HIS A 140 -18.62 9.00 8.42
N GLU A 141 -19.04 8.47 7.27
CA GLU A 141 -20.34 8.80 6.70
C GLU A 141 -21.48 7.97 7.32
N THR A 142 -21.16 6.83 7.95
CA THR A 142 -22.14 5.90 8.48
C THR A 142 -22.07 5.76 9.99
N ALA A 143 -23.24 5.77 10.64
CA ALA A 143 -23.37 5.43 12.05
C ALA A 143 -23.04 3.94 12.21
N THR A 144 -21.91 3.64 12.85
CA THR A 144 -21.54 2.26 13.19
C THR A 144 -22.17 1.87 14.52
N THR A 145 -22.61 0.60 14.60
CA THR A 145 -23.12 0.02 15.85
C THR A 145 -21.99 -0.16 16.88
N PRO A 146 -22.29 -0.20 18.20
CA PRO A 146 -21.30 -0.62 19.19
C PRO A 146 -20.80 -2.04 18.89
N ASP A 147 -19.56 -2.34 19.28
CA ASP A 147 -18.89 -3.64 19.10
C ASP A 147 -18.46 -3.99 17.66
N VAL A 148 -18.30 -2.99 16.80
CA VAL A 148 -17.79 -3.18 15.43
C VAL A 148 -16.34 -3.67 15.45
N VAL A 149 -16.05 -4.61 14.57
CA VAL A 149 -14.68 -5.01 14.24
C VAL A 149 -14.14 -4.11 13.12
N TRP A 150 -13.08 -3.38 13.43
CA TRP A 150 -12.38 -2.50 12.51
C TRP A 150 -11.20 -3.23 11.91
N LYS A 151 -11.14 -3.29 10.59
CA LYS A 151 -10.01 -3.87 9.88
C LYS A 151 -9.09 -2.77 9.38
N PHE A 152 -7.81 -2.86 9.72
CA PHE A 152 -6.76 -1.97 9.20
C PHE A 152 -5.79 -2.80 8.37
N SER A 153 -5.41 -2.28 7.20
CA SER A 153 -4.49 -2.98 6.32
C SER A 153 -3.51 -2.05 5.64
N CYS A 154 -2.36 -2.61 5.29
CA CYS A 154 -1.41 -2.00 4.39
C CYS A 154 -1.41 -2.79 3.10
N GLN A 155 -1.68 -2.10 2.00
CA GLN A 155 -1.82 -2.71 0.69
C GLN A 155 -1.43 -1.73 -0.42
N ASP A 156 -0.61 -2.19 -1.34
CA ASP A 156 -0.37 -1.49 -2.59
C ASP A 156 -1.32 -2.01 -3.69
N PRO A 157 -2.30 -1.22 -4.14
CA PRO A 157 -3.21 -1.62 -5.20
C PRO A 157 -2.52 -1.79 -6.56
N SER A 158 -1.32 -1.24 -6.73
CA SER A 158 -0.52 -1.41 -7.95
C SER A 158 0.32 -2.68 -7.98
N TRP A 159 0.41 -3.41 -6.87
CA TRP A 159 1.22 -4.63 -6.69
C TRP A 159 2.74 -4.41 -6.84
N TYR A 160 3.16 -3.16 -6.79
CA TYR A 160 4.58 -2.83 -6.82
C TYR A 160 5.28 -3.20 -5.51
N TRP A 161 4.59 -3.01 -4.37
CA TRP A 161 5.07 -3.32 -3.04
C TRP A 161 4.35 -4.51 -2.42
N VAL A 162 5.10 -5.41 -1.80
CA VAL A 162 4.57 -6.33 -0.79
C VAL A 162 4.62 -5.62 0.54
N SER A 163 3.49 -5.61 1.24
CA SER A 163 3.39 -5.01 2.55
C SER A 163 3.69 -6.02 3.66
N GLU A 164 4.38 -5.55 4.70
CA GLU A 164 4.65 -6.28 5.94
C GLU A 164 4.49 -5.35 7.12
N PHE A 165 4.10 -5.86 8.29
CA PHE A 165 4.14 -5.03 9.49
C PHE A 165 5.58 -4.90 10.00
N ILE A 166 5.94 -3.69 10.50
CA ILE A 166 7.25 -3.41 11.13
C ILE A 166 7.45 -4.30 12.35
N GLN A 167 6.38 -4.51 13.13
CA GLN A 167 6.34 -5.36 14.31
C GLN A 167 5.18 -6.34 14.18
N PRO A 168 5.40 -7.55 13.66
CA PRO A 168 4.31 -8.52 13.46
C PRO A 168 3.59 -8.92 14.74
N GLU A 169 4.31 -8.92 15.89
CA GLU A 169 3.77 -9.26 17.22
C GLU A 169 2.88 -8.14 17.79
N SER A 170 3.10 -6.90 17.36
CA SER A 170 2.32 -5.72 17.74
C SER A 170 2.07 -4.84 16.53
N PRO A 171 1.24 -5.29 15.58
CA PRO A 171 1.10 -4.68 14.26
C PRO A 171 0.47 -3.28 14.31
N VAL A 172 -0.31 -3.01 15.36
CA VAL A 172 -1.02 -1.74 15.53
C VAL A 172 -0.92 -1.28 16.97
N ILE A 173 -0.59 0.00 17.17
CA ILE A 173 -0.70 0.69 18.44
C ILE A 173 -2.11 1.30 18.52
N VAL A 174 -2.87 0.93 19.56
CA VAL A 174 -4.23 1.44 19.77
C VAL A 174 -4.25 2.37 20.97
N THR A 175 -4.83 3.57 20.77
CA THR A 175 -5.02 4.56 21.83
C THR A 175 -6.48 5.03 21.85
N GLY A 176 -6.94 5.60 22.97
CA GLY A 176 -8.32 6.06 23.12
C GLY A 176 -9.37 4.93 23.24
N CYS A 177 -8.92 3.70 23.38
CA CYS A 177 -9.74 2.51 23.61
C CYS A 177 -9.33 1.87 24.94
N ALA A 178 -10.27 1.69 25.85
CA ALA A 178 -9.96 1.18 27.19
C ALA A 178 -9.54 -0.29 27.18
N HIS A 179 -10.16 -1.11 26.33
CA HIS A 179 -9.93 -2.55 26.23
C HIS A 179 -9.86 -2.98 24.76
N PRO A 180 -8.75 -2.66 24.05
CA PRO A 180 -8.62 -3.08 22.67
C PRO A 180 -8.36 -4.59 22.55
N THR A 181 -9.09 -5.25 21.68
CA THR A 181 -8.81 -6.62 21.26
C THR A 181 -8.23 -6.60 19.86
N LEU A 182 -7.09 -7.23 19.66
CA LEU A 182 -6.39 -7.29 18.38
C LEU A 182 -6.38 -8.74 17.89
N SER A 183 -6.69 -8.95 16.62
CA SER A 183 -6.38 -10.22 15.96
C SER A 183 -4.88 -10.35 15.69
N PRO A 184 -4.35 -11.56 15.50
CA PRO A 184 -3.03 -11.73 14.91
C PRO A 184 -2.96 -11.06 13.54
N ALA A 185 -1.77 -10.54 13.20
CA ALA A 185 -1.53 -10.01 11.86
C ALA A 185 -1.66 -11.11 10.81
N VAL A 186 -2.38 -10.84 9.73
CA VAL A 186 -2.59 -11.77 8.63
C VAL A 186 -1.94 -11.23 7.37
N LYS A 187 -1.07 -12.04 6.75
CA LYS A 187 -0.51 -11.78 5.42
C LYS A 187 -1.33 -12.51 4.38
N VAL A 188 -1.82 -11.78 3.39
CA VAL A 188 -2.61 -12.36 2.30
C VAL A 188 -1.68 -12.85 1.20
N ALA A 189 -1.62 -14.17 0.99
CA ALA A 189 -0.70 -14.79 0.03
C ALA A 189 -1.27 -14.83 -1.40
N THR A 190 -2.58 -14.84 -1.57
CA THR A 190 -3.24 -15.06 -2.88
C THR A 190 -4.49 -14.20 -3.03
N GLY A 191 -4.97 -14.07 -4.27
CA GLY A 191 -6.20 -13.33 -4.58
C GLY A 191 -5.98 -11.82 -4.78
N PRO A 192 -7.06 -11.02 -4.86
CA PRO A 192 -6.99 -9.59 -5.17
C PRO A 192 -6.24 -8.74 -4.12
N LEU A 193 -6.07 -9.27 -2.92
CA LEU A 193 -5.37 -8.61 -1.80
C LEU A 193 -3.98 -9.22 -1.54
N ALA A 194 -3.48 -10.09 -2.44
CA ALA A 194 -2.16 -10.70 -2.26
C ALA A 194 -1.07 -9.64 -2.05
N GLY A 195 -0.11 -9.93 -1.18
CA GLY A 195 0.93 -8.97 -0.80
C GLY A 195 0.49 -7.91 0.21
N SER A 196 -0.75 -7.93 0.69
CA SER A 196 -1.22 -7.08 1.78
C SER A 196 -1.04 -7.73 3.15
N VAL A 197 -1.04 -6.89 4.19
CA VAL A 197 -1.15 -7.32 5.59
C VAL A 197 -2.31 -6.60 6.25
N HIS A 198 -3.03 -7.29 7.13
CA HIS A 198 -4.12 -6.69 7.89
C HIS A 198 -4.18 -7.17 9.33
N VAL A 199 -4.89 -6.40 10.14
CA VAL A 199 -5.21 -6.68 11.53
C VAL A 199 -6.63 -6.21 11.82
N ASP A 200 -7.37 -6.99 12.61
CA ASP A 200 -8.66 -6.58 13.10
C ASP A 200 -8.53 -6.00 14.51
N VAL A 201 -9.22 -4.90 14.76
CA VAL A 201 -9.24 -4.20 16.05
C VAL A 201 -10.69 -4.09 16.51
N GLN A 202 -10.96 -4.50 17.71
CA GLN A 202 -12.25 -4.27 18.36
C GLN A 202 -12.03 -3.41 19.61
N CYS A 203 -12.82 -2.34 19.72
CA CYS A 203 -12.82 -1.48 20.89
C CYS A 203 -14.12 -1.69 21.66
N ALA A 204 -14.05 -2.35 22.80
CA ALA A 204 -15.22 -2.54 23.63
C ALA A 204 -15.71 -1.21 24.18
N SER A 205 -17.02 -0.96 24.10
CA SER A 205 -17.65 0.20 24.75
C SER A 205 -17.57 0.05 26.27
N THR A 206 -17.16 1.13 26.94
CA THR A 206 -17.09 1.18 28.42
C THR A 206 -18.46 1.23 29.10
N ASP A 207 -19.55 1.33 28.33
CA ASP A 207 -20.91 1.58 28.84
C ASP A 207 -21.78 0.33 28.98
N ARG A 208 -21.20 -0.81 29.43
CA ARG A 208 -22.06 -1.90 29.96
C ARG A 208 -22.10 -1.83 31.47
N LYS A 209 -22.93 -0.94 31.99
CA LYS A 209 -23.48 -1.02 33.35
C LYS A 209 -24.98 -1.20 33.31
#